data_bcc8c47f61c738fa3e2fba90c5f8d559
#
_entry.id   bcc8c47f61c738fa3e2fba90c5f8d559
#
_cell.length_a   1.000
_cell.length_b   1.000
_cell.length_c   1.000
_cell.angle_alpha   90.00
_cell.angle_beta   90.00
_cell.angle_gamma   90.00
#
_symmetry.space_group_name_H-M   'P 1'
#
loop_
_entity.id
_entity.type
_entity.pdbx_description
1 polymer ?
#
loop_
_entity_poly.entity_id
_entity_poly.type
_entity_poly.pdbx_seq_one_letter_code
_entity_poly.pdbx_strand_id
1 'polypeptide(L)'
;MKLAVAIASKEAMPNAFVVFRGVKESIIKAHELGYDGVELALKNPDEVNTQDLKQWLRENHLEVSAISSGQVFAARGLHFTDENKENRAELYKTFCEFIDLAGEFGGLVNIGRTRGPYAGRDKALVEQLFLDMAHKVADHAEKRGVELILEPVNRYEIDFINNLDECTAMLRQLNRKNFVMMPDVFHMNIEDDKIGESFIRNKEYVRYVHFADTNRHAP
;
A
#
# COMPACT_ATOMS: atom_id res chain seq x y z
N MET A 1 20.37 -0.11 -2.06
CA MET A 1 19.00 0.31 -1.71
C MET A 1 18.45 1.01 -2.93
N LYS A 2 17.22 0.73 -3.33
CA LYS A 2 16.54 1.43 -4.43
C LYS A 2 15.63 2.51 -3.85
N LEU A 3 15.51 3.63 -4.56
CA LEU A 3 14.63 4.74 -4.20
C LEU A 3 13.51 4.88 -5.22
N ALA A 4 12.28 4.98 -4.74
CA ALA A 4 11.11 5.22 -5.58
C ALA A 4 10.34 6.45 -5.08
N VAL A 5 9.58 7.08 -5.97
CA VAL A 5 8.74 8.23 -5.63
C VAL A 5 7.27 7.92 -5.91
N ALA A 6 6.40 8.32 -4.99
CA ALA A 6 4.96 8.14 -5.13
C ALA A 6 4.38 9.13 -6.16
N ILE A 7 3.70 8.57 -7.16
CA ILE A 7 3.06 9.31 -8.25
C ILE A 7 1.61 8.89 -8.43
N ALA A 8 0.80 9.75 -9.03
CA ALA A 8 -0.59 9.45 -9.35
C ALA A 8 -1.03 10.05 -10.69
N SER A 9 -2.22 9.69 -11.15
CA SER A 9 -2.88 10.35 -12.27
C SER A 9 -3.19 11.82 -11.96
N LYS A 10 -3.51 12.61 -12.98
CA LYS A 10 -3.95 14.03 -12.80
C LYS A 10 -5.29 14.12 -12.05
N GLU A 11 -6.10 13.08 -12.17
CA GLU A 11 -7.43 12.94 -11.53
C GLU A 11 -7.37 12.37 -10.10
N ALA A 12 -6.17 12.19 -9.55
CA ALA A 12 -5.99 11.75 -8.17
C ALA A 12 -6.68 12.71 -7.18
N MET A 13 -7.18 12.14 -6.07
CA MET A 13 -7.82 12.92 -5.02
C MET A 13 -6.91 14.08 -4.57
N PRO A 14 -7.43 15.28 -4.30
CA PRO A 14 -6.60 16.42 -3.88
C PRO A 14 -5.72 16.13 -2.66
N ASN A 15 -6.21 15.29 -1.76
CA ASN A 15 -5.53 14.86 -0.54
C ASN A 15 -4.72 13.55 -0.70
N ALA A 16 -4.49 13.08 -1.92
CA ALA A 16 -3.61 11.94 -2.15
C ALA A 16 -2.16 12.31 -1.77
N PHE A 17 -1.54 11.46 -0.96
CA PHE A 17 -0.13 11.62 -0.56
C PHE A 17 0.78 11.13 -1.67
N VAL A 18 1.02 11.98 -2.64
CA VAL A 18 1.89 11.75 -3.78
C VAL A 18 2.74 12.98 -4.05
N VAL A 19 3.95 12.75 -4.54
CA VAL A 19 4.89 13.84 -4.83
C VAL A 19 4.57 14.46 -6.17
N PHE A 20 4.31 13.64 -7.19
CA PHE A 20 4.03 14.13 -8.55
C PHE A 20 2.69 13.62 -9.07
N ARG A 21 2.08 14.42 -9.98
CA ARG A 21 0.81 14.11 -10.64
C ARG A 21 0.97 14.13 -12.15
N GLY A 22 0.22 13.22 -12.83
CA GLY A 22 0.39 12.93 -14.25
C GLY A 22 1.43 11.83 -14.44
N VAL A 23 0.98 10.61 -14.78
CA VAL A 23 1.83 9.40 -14.74
C VAL A 23 3.05 9.54 -15.64
N LYS A 24 2.86 9.90 -16.91
CA LYS A 24 3.97 10.01 -17.89
C LYS A 24 4.98 11.08 -17.48
N GLU A 25 4.49 12.28 -17.18
CA GLU A 25 5.31 13.42 -16.79
C GLU A 25 6.08 13.14 -15.48
N SER A 26 5.44 12.42 -14.57
CA SER A 26 6.04 12.03 -13.29
C SER A 26 7.16 11.00 -13.47
N ILE A 27 7.00 10.04 -14.38
CA ILE A 27 8.03 9.05 -14.71
C ILE A 27 9.27 9.75 -15.29
N ILE A 28 9.09 10.67 -16.24
CA ILE A 28 10.20 11.44 -16.82
C ILE A 28 10.92 12.21 -15.72
N LYS A 29 10.18 12.91 -14.87
CA LYS A 29 10.74 13.69 -13.78
C LYS A 29 11.46 12.83 -12.73
N ALA A 30 10.92 11.65 -12.41
CA ALA A 30 11.57 10.72 -11.50
C ALA A 30 12.93 10.25 -12.04
N HIS A 31 13.02 9.97 -13.34
CA HIS A 31 14.28 9.65 -14.01
C HIS A 31 15.28 10.80 -13.92
N GLU A 32 14.87 12.03 -14.26
CA GLU A 32 15.70 13.23 -14.21
C GLU A 32 16.27 13.49 -12.81
N LEU A 33 15.52 13.14 -11.76
CA LEU A 33 15.92 13.28 -10.35
C LEU A 33 16.73 12.09 -9.82
N GLY A 34 16.94 11.05 -10.62
CA GLY A 34 17.77 9.89 -10.27
C GLY A 34 17.09 8.85 -9.38
N TYR A 35 15.76 8.78 -9.39
CA TYR A 35 15.04 7.67 -8.76
C TYR A 35 15.22 6.37 -9.54
N ASP A 36 15.13 5.23 -8.84
CA ASP A 36 15.19 3.89 -9.42
C ASP A 36 13.79 3.40 -9.85
N GLY A 37 12.73 4.00 -9.32
CA GLY A 37 11.37 3.57 -9.60
C GLY A 37 10.29 4.54 -9.18
N VAL A 38 9.05 4.13 -9.42
CA VAL A 38 7.84 4.85 -9.03
C VAL A 38 6.89 3.94 -8.27
N GLU A 39 6.18 4.52 -7.30
CA GLU A 39 5.02 3.91 -6.66
C GLU A 39 3.75 4.53 -7.26
N LEU A 40 2.83 3.68 -7.70
CA LEU A 40 1.57 4.11 -8.34
C LEU A 40 0.45 4.21 -7.31
N ALA A 41 -0.01 5.41 -6.98
CA ALA A 41 -1.17 5.62 -6.12
C ALA A 41 -2.44 5.71 -6.97
N LEU A 42 -3.22 4.64 -7.02
CA LEU A 42 -4.39 4.49 -7.90
C LEU A 42 -5.70 4.36 -7.10
N LYS A 43 -6.79 4.90 -7.66
CA LYS A 43 -8.18 4.63 -7.20
C LYS A 43 -8.74 3.38 -7.85
N ASN A 44 -8.37 3.19 -9.12
CA ASN A 44 -8.76 2.06 -9.95
C ASN A 44 -7.58 1.64 -10.85
N PRO A 45 -7.47 0.37 -11.22
CA PRO A 45 -6.40 -0.11 -12.09
C PRO A 45 -6.42 0.48 -13.50
N ASP A 46 -7.59 0.86 -13.99
CA ASP A 46 -7.81 1.45 -15.32
C ASP A 46 -7.33 2.90 -15.46
N GLU A 47 -6.85 3.53 -14.38
CA GLU A 47 -6.22 4.86 -14.44
C GLU A 47 -4.90 4.85 -15.24
N VAL A 48 -4.34 3.67 -15.51
CA VAL A 48 -3.11 3.50 -16.29
C VAL A 48 -3.29 2.47 -17.39
N ASN A 49 -2.84 2.81 -18.60
CA ASN A 49 -2.71 1.82 -19.67
C ASN A 49 -1.40 1.04 -19.46
N THR A 50 -1.49 -0.28 -19.33
CA THR A 50 -0.33 -1.15 -19.02
C THR A 50 0.75 -1.09 -20.11
N GLN A 51 0.39 -0.97 -21.39
CA GLN A 51 1.36 -0.92 -22.50
C GLN A 51 2.09 0.42 -22.53
N ASP A 52 1.37 1.52 -22.37
CA ASP A 52 1.94 2.85 -22.28
C ASP A 52 2.88 2.96 -21.06
N LEU A 53 2.44 2.44 -19.91
CA LEU A 53 3.25 2.41 -18.69
C LEU A 53 4.55 1.61 -18.91
N LYS A 54 4.48 0.43 -19.51
CA LYS A 54 5.67 -0.38 -19.87
C LYS A 54 6.63 0.37 -20.79
N GLN A 55 6.09 1.11 -21.76
CA GLN A 55 6.90 1.91 -22.66
C GLN A 55 7.61 3.04 -21.91
N TRP A 56 6.89 3.85 -21.16
CA TRP A 56 7.46 5.00 -20.43
C TRP A 56 8.51 4.57 -19.40
N LEU A 57 8.26 3.47 -18.68
CA LEU A 57 9.23 2.93 -17.72
C LEU A 57 10.52 2.47 -18.41
N ARG A 58 10.43 1.76 -19.54
CA ARG A 58 11.61 1.34 -20.32
C ARG A 58 12.40 2.50 -20.85
N GLU A 59 11.73 3.51 -21.43
CA GLU A 59 12.36 4.72 -21.99
C GLU A 59 13.12 5.52 -20.92
N ASN A 60 12.66 5.45 -19.66
CA ASN A 60 13.24 6.19 -18.55
C ASN A 60 14.02 5.31 -17.54
N HIS A 61 14.22 4.02 -17.84
CA HIS A 61 14.97 3.08 -16.99
C HIS A 61 14.47 2.99 -15.54
N LEU A 62 13.14 3.07 -15.34
CA LEU A 62 12.50 3.00 -14.03
C LEU A 62 11.71 1.69 -13.87
N GLU A 63 11.48 1.31 -12.59
CA GLU A 63 10.66 0.17 -12.21
C GLU A 63 9.38 0.64 -11.49
N VAL A 64 8.33 -0.19 -11.46
CA VAL A 64 7.22 -0.02 -10.52
C VAL A 64 7.62 -0.71 -9.21
N SER A 65 7.74 0.05 -8.14
CA SER A 65 8.10 -0.48 -6.82
C SER A 65 6.88 -1.05 -6.08
N ALA A 66 5.75 -0.35 -6.15
CA ALA A 66 4.50 -0.77 -5.52
C ALA A 66 3.28 -0.09 -6.18
N ILE A 67 2.11 -0.69 -5.95
CA ILE A 67 0.80 -0.08 -6.22
C ILE A 67 0.14 0.22 -4.87
N SER A 68 -0.15 1.49 -4.60
CA SER A 68 -0.79 1.94 -3.36
C SER A 68 -2.30 2.05 -3.51
N SER A 69 -3.04 1.40 -2.61
CA SER A 69 -4.50 1.37 -2.56
C SER A 69 -5.13 2.49 -1.70
N GLY A 70 -4.32 3.40 -1.15
CA GLY A 70 -4.81 4.44 -0.22
C GLY A 70 -5.92 5.32 -0.80
N GLN A 71 -5.91 5.56 -2.11
CA GLN A 71 -6.95 6.31 -2.79
C GLN A 71 -8.28 5.54 -2.92
N VAL A 72 -8.29 4.20 -2.92
CA VAL A 72 -9.53 3.40 -2.95
C VAL A 72 -10.36 3.68 -1.71
N PHE A 73 -9.74 3.66 -0.52
CA PHE A 73 -10.43 4.02 0.72
C PHE A 73 -10.91 5.47 0.71
N ALA A 74 -10.05 6.41 0.30
CA ALA A 74 -10.40 7.83 0.32
C ALA A 74 -11.51 8.22 -0.66
N ALA A 75 -11.55 7.61 -1.86
CA ALA A 75 -12.50 7.95 -2.92
C ALA A 75 -13.79 7.14 -2.88
N ARG A 76 -13.73 5.89 -2.42
CA ARG A 76 -14.84 4.93 -2.51
C ARG A 76 -15.33 4.41 -1.16
N GLY A 77 -14.61 4.69 -0.06
CA GLY A 77 -14.94 4.20 1.28
C GLY A 77 -14.81 2.69 1.46
N LEU A 78 -14.29 1.97 0.48
CA LEU A 78 -14.18 0.51 0.50
C LEU A 78 -13.04 0.05 1.41
N HIS A 79 -13.32 -0.95 2.26
CA HIS A 79 -12.31 -1.53 3.14
C HIS A 79 -12.59 -3.01 3.48
N PHE A 80 -11.55 -3.74 3.90
CA PHE A 80 -11.60 -5.19 4.17
C PHE A 80 -12.57 -5.54 5.30
N THR A 81 -12.69 -4.67 6.28
CA THR A 81 -13.53 -4.87 7.47
C THR A 81 -14.95 -4.31 7.31
N ASP A 82 -15.39 -3.96 6.10
CA ASP A 82 -16.76 -3.55 5.85
C ASP A 82 -17.74 -4.71 6.17
N GLU A 83 -18.85 -4.42 6.83
CA GLU A 83 -19.87 -5.44 7.13
C GLU A 83 -20.73 -5.77 5.91
N ASN A 84 -20.82 -4.83 4.96
CA ASN A 84 -21.52 -5.05 3.69
C ASN A 84 -20.69 -6.00 2.80
N LYS A 85 -21.27 -7.15 2.46
CA LYS A 85 -20.62 -8.18 1.64
C LYS A 85 -20.40 -7.74 0.20
N GLU A 86 -21.27 -6.91 -0.35
CA GLU A 86 -21.14 -6.34 -1.71
C GLU A 86 -19.94 -5.41 -1.80
N ASN A 87 -19.75 -4.53 -0.81
CA ASN A 87 -18.59 -3.65 -0.72
C ASN A 87 -17.28 -4.46 -0.63
N ARG A 88 -17.25 -5.51 0.19
CA ARG A 88 -16.08 -6.41 0.26
C ARG A 88 -15.83 -7.16 -1.05
N ALA A 89 -16.90 -7.58 -1.74
CA ALA A 89 -16.77 -8.26 -3.04
C ALA A 89 -16.21 -7.30 -4.11
N GLU A 90 -16.69 -6.07 -4.13
CA GLU A 90 -16.17 -5.03 -5.02
C GLU A 90 -14.69 -4.71 -4.74
N LEU A 91 -14.34 -4.56 -3.45
CA LEU A 91 -12.96 -4.34 -3.05
C LEU A 91 -12.05 -5.52 -3.40
N TYR A 92 -12.52 -6.76 -3.19
CA TYR A 92 -11.78 -7.96 -3.59
C TYR A 92 -11.46 -7.95 -5.09
N LYS A 93 -12.45 -7.61 -5.95
CA LYS A 93 -12.24 -7.48 -7.39
C LYS A 93 -11.18 -6.42 -7.69
N THR A 94 -11.28 -5.24 -7.08
CA THR A 94 -10.30 -4.15 -7.24
C THR A 94 -8.88 -4.60 -6.84
N PHE A 95 -8.75 -5.33 -5.73
CA PHE A 95 -7.45 -5.87 -5.30
C PHE A 95 -6.91 -6.94 -6.25
N CYS A 96 -7.75 -7.82 -6.79
CA CYS A 96 -7.33 -8.78 -7.81
C CYS A 96 -6.77 -8.06 -9.05
N GLU A 97 -7.42 -7.01 -9.51
CA GLU A 97 -6.97 -6.20 -10.64
C GLU A 97 -5.66 -5.45 -10.33
N PHE A 98 -5.47 -4.90 -9.12
CA PHE A 98 -4.18 -4.34 -8.70
C PHE A 98 -3.07 -5.38 -8.63
N ILE A 99 -3.37 -6.56 -8.12
CA ILE A 99 -2.43 -7.69 -8.05
C ILE A 99 -2.03 -8.13 -9.47
N ASP A 100 -2.99 -8.22 -10.38
CA ASP A 100 -2.73 -8.55 -11.78
C ASP A 100 -1.84 -7.50 -12.44
N LEU A 101 -2.12 -6.22 -12.21
CA LEU A 101 -1.28 -5.12 -12.69
C LEU A 101 0.13 -5.16 -12.09
N ALA A 102 0.24 -5.36 -10.77
CA ALA A 102 1.54 -5.45 -10.08
C ALA A 102 2.36 -6.64 -10.60
N GLY A 103 1.72 -7.77 -10.90
CA GLY A 103 2.36 -8.96 -11.47
C GLY A 103 3.03 -8.70 -12.82
N GLU A 104 2.55 -7.73 -13.61
CA GLU A 104 3.17 -7.33 -14.87
C GLU A 104 4.51 -6.61 -14.70
N PHE A 105 4.80 -6.10 -13.50
CA PHE A 105 5.98 -5.28 -13.19
C PHE A 105 6.87 -5.87 -12.09
N GLY A 106 6.47 -6.96 -11.44
CA GLY A 106 7.17 -7.50 -10.28
C GLY A 106 7.05 -6.63 -9.04
N GLY A 107 6.04 -5.76 -8.98
CA GLY A 107 5.81 -4.84 -7.88
C GLY A 107 5.08 -5.45 -6.68
N LEU A 108 4.82 -4.60 -5.70
CA LEU A 108 4.10 -4.91 -4.47
C LEU A 108 2.71 -4.27 -4.50
N VAL A 109 1.76 -4.76 -3.70
CA VAL A 109 0.45 -4.09 -3.53
C VAL A 109 0.26 -3.71 -2.07
N ASN A 110 0.06 -2.41 -1.81
CA ASN A 110 -0.11 -1.88 -0.47
C ASN A 110 -1.56 -2.01 0.02
N ILE A 111 -1.69 -2.47 1.27
CA ILE A 111 -2.91 -2.47 2.08
C ILE A 111 -2.70 -1.50 3.25
N GLY A 112 -2.94 -0.23 3.00
CA GLY A 112 -2.92 0.82 4.02
C GLY A 112 -4.31 0.94 4.68
N ARG A 113 -4.95 2.11 4.55
CA ARG A 113 -6.29 2.37 5.14
C ARG A 113 -7.40 1.48 4.58
N THR A 114 -7.22 0.86 3.43
CA THR A 114 -8.16 -0.14 2.89
C THR A 114 -8.33 -1.37 3.77
N ARG A 115 -7.46 -1.60 4.78
CA ARG A 115 -7.71 -2.65 5.79
C ARG A 115 -8.98 -2.39 6.61
N GLY A 116 -9.38 -1.12 6.76
CA GLY A 116 -10.57 -0.70 7.49
C GLY A 116 -10.35 -0.46 8.99
N PRO A 117 -11.22 0.32 9.64
CA PRO A 117 -11.14 0.67 11.06
C PRO A 117 -11.86 -0.34 11.95
N TYR A 118 -11.58 -0.28 13.27
CA TYR A 118 -12.48 -0.82 14.29
C TYR A 118 -13.77 0.00 14.37
N ALA A 119 -13.66 1.32 14.40
CA ALA A 119 -14.80 2.25 14.47
C ALA A 119 -15.80 1.93 15.60
N GLY A 120 -15.27 1.51 16.76
CA GLY A 120 -16.07 1.16 17.93
C GLY A 120 -16.81 -0.20 17.85
N ARG A 121 -16.58 -0.99 16.80
CA ARG A 121 -17.16 -2.33 16.62
C ARG A 121 -16.41 -3.36 17.46
N ASP A 122 -17.00 -4.55 17.58
CA ASP A 122 -16.34 -5.69 18.19
C ASP A 122 -15.02 -6.02 17.50
N LYS A 123 -13.92 -6.02 18.26
CA LYS A 123 -12.57 -6.21 17.71
C LYS A 123 -12.39 -7.57 17.06
N ALA A 124 -12.90 -8.62 17.68
CA ALA A 124 -12.76 -9.98 17.16
C ALA A 124 -13.49 -10.12 15.82
N LEU A 125 -14.66 -9.51 15.68
CA LEU A 125 -15.38 -9.48 14.40
C LEU A 125 -14.57 -8.75 13.33
N VAL A 126 -14.03 -7.56 13.63
CA VAL A 126 -13.26 -6.76 12.67
C VAL A 126 -11.97 -7.48 12.23
N GLU A 127 -11.25 -8.08 13.18
CA GLU A 127 -10.05 -8.87 12.89
C GLU A 127 -10.38 -10.10 12.02
N GLN A 128 -11.50 -10.78 12.28
CA GLN A 128 -11.92 -11.91 11.47
C GLN A 128 -12.28 -11.48 10.03
N LEU A 129 -13.01 -10.36 9.87
CA LEU A 129 -13.33 -9.80 8.55
C LEU A 129 -12.06 -9.44 7.77
N PHE A 130 -11.08 -8.84 8.46
CA PHE A 130 -9.78 -8.54 7.86
C PHE A 130 -9.06 -9.81 7.42
N LEU A 131 -8.94 -10.82 8.29
CA LEU A 131 -8.25 -12.08 7.99
C LEU A 131 -8.91 -12.83 6.83
N ASP A 132 -10.25 -12.92 6.82
CA ASP A 132 -11.00 -13.56 5.73
C ASP A 132 -10.70 -12.92 4.37
N MET A 133 -10.64 -11.59 4.34
CA MET A 133 -10.34 -10.85 3.11
C MET A 133 -8.86 -10.95 2.73
N ALA A 134 -7.97 -10.81 3.72
CA ALA A 134 -6.52 -10.90 3.54
C ALA A 134 -6.11 -12.27 2.98
N HIS A 135 -6.69 -13.38 3.47
CA HIS A 135 -6.45 -14.71 2.91
C HIS A 135 -6.86 -14.80 1.43
N LYS A 136 -8.04 -14.27 1.07
CA LYS A 136 -8.54 -14.31 -0.32
C LYS A 136 -7.62 -13.55 -1.27
N VAL A 137 -7.20 -12.34 -0.91
CA VAL A 137 -6.30 -11.55 -1.76
C VAL A 137 -4.89 -12.15 -1.79
N ALA A 138 -4.42 -12.75 -0.68
CA ALA A 138 -3.14 -13.45 -0.63
C ALA A 138 -3.12 -14.69 -1.55
N ASP A 139 -4.20 -15.44 -1.64
CA ASP A 139 -4.33 -16.59 -2.57
C ASP A 139 -4.24 -16.14 -4.05
N HIS A 140 -4.80 -14.99 -4.39
CA HIS A 140 -4.70 -14.43 -5.73
C HIS A 140 -3.28 -13.92 -6.00
N ALA A 141 -2.70 -13.20 -5.04
CA ALA A 141 -1.35 -12.65 -5.13
C ALA A 141 -0.27 -13.75 -5.28
N GLU A 142 -0.42 -14.86 -4.55
CA GLU A 142 0.49 -16.01 -4.66
C GLU A 142 0.54 -16.58 -6.08
N LYS A 143 -0.62 -16.69 -6.75
CA LYS A 143 -0.70 -17.18 -8.14
C LYS A 143 -0.02 -16.25 -9.15
N ARG A 144 0.10 -14.97 -8.81
CA ARG A 144 0.74 -13.93 -9.63
C ARG A 144 2.19 -13.66 -9.24
N GLY A 145 2.69 -14.29 -8.18
CA GLY A 145 4.03 -14.02 -7.65
C GLY A 145 4.18 -12.63 -7.03
N VAL A 146 3.08 -12.04 -6.53
CA VAL A 146 3.02 -10.71 -5.94
C VAL A 146 3.04 -10.81 -4.41
N GLU A 147 3.80 -9.94 -3.75
CA GLU A 147 3.73 -9.75 -2.30
C GLU A 147 2.75 -8.61 -1.96
N LEU A 148 1.98 -8.80 -0.90
CA LEU A 148 1.10 -7.80 -0.32
C LEU A 148 1.81 -7.14 0.86
N ILE A 149 1.80 -5.82 0.91
CA ILE A 149 2.43 -5.06 1.98
C ILE A 149 1.38 -4.40 2.87
N LEU A 150 1.40 -4.73 4.16
CA LEU A 150 0.53 -4.13 5.17
C LEU A 150 1.24 -2.94 5.81
N GLU A 151 0.60 -1.79 5.73
CA GLU A 151 1.12 -0.54 6.28
C GLU A 151 0.47 -0.21 7.61
N PRO A 152 1.19 -0.19 8.74
CA PRO A 152 0.71 0.45 9.96
C PRO A 152 0.51 1.96 9.74
N VAL A 153 -0.66 2.47 10.08
CA VAL A 153 -1.02 3.88 9.87
C VAL A 153 -1.46 4.48 11.19
N ASN A 154 -1.07 5.71 11.50
CA ASN A 154 -1.29 6.35 12.78
C ASN A 154 -2.77 6.44 13.19
N ARG A 155 -3.00 6.53 14.51
CA ARG A 155 -4.32 6.56 15.17
C ARG A 155 -5.24 7.70 14.74
N TYR A 156 -4.70 8.78 14.17
CA TYR A 156 -5.52 9.90 13.69
C TYR A 156 -6.17 9.62 12.32
N GLU A 157 -5.65 8.64 11.60
CA GLU A 157 -6.18 8.26 10.28
C GLU A 157 -7.04 6.98 10.34
N ILE A 158 -6.67 6.03 11.22
CA ILE A 158 -7.38 4.77 11.39
C ILE A 158 -7.04 4.14 12.75
N ASP A 159 -7.98 3.43 13.38
CA ASP A 159 -7.86 2.88 14.73
C ASP A 159 -7.56 1.36 14.78
N PHE A 160 -6.97 0.81 13.71
CA PHE A 160 -6.65 -0.62 13.58
C PHE A 160 -5.27 -0.81 12.96
N ILE A 161 -4.36 -1.51 13.64
CA ILE A 161 -2.96 -1.75 13.27
C ILE A 161 -2.21 -0.42 13.10
N ASN A 162 -1.82 0.17 14.23
CA ASN A 162 -1.23 1.50 14.24
C ASN A 162 0.30 1.49 14.30
N ASN A 163 0.92 0.47 14.88
CA ASN A 163 2.37 0.35 15.03
C ASN A 163 2.92 -0.96 14.46
N LEU A 164 4.26 -1.08 14.41
CA LEU A 164 4.92 -2.24 13.83
C LEU A 164 4.66 -3.53 14.63
N ASP A 165 4.57 -3.45 15.96
CA ASP A 165 4.35 -4.64 16.79
C ASP A 165 2.93 -5.21 16.60
N GLU A 166 1.91 -4.36 16.47
CA GLU A 166 0.54 -4.76 16.11
C GLU A 166 0.50 -5.39 14.70
N CYS A 167 1.20 -4.77 13.75
CA CYS A 167 1.29 -5.31 12.39
C CYS A 167 1.95 -6.70 12.38
N THR A 168 3.06 -6.87 13.11
CA THR A 168 3.73 -8.16 13.26
C THR A 168 2.81 -9.21 13.90
N ALA A 169 2.04 -8.85 14.93
CA ALA A 169 1.07 -9.76 15.54
C ALA A 169 0.01 -10.22 14.53
N MET A 170 -0.51 -9.30 13.72
CA MET A 170 -1.48 -9.61 12.68
C MET A 170 -0.87 -10.48 11.55
N LEU A 171 0.34 -10.19 11.11
CA LEU A 171 1.04 -11.00 10.10
C LEU A 171 1.33 -12.41 10.58
N ARG A 172 1.68 -12.59 11.86
CA ARG A 172 1.83 -13.92 12.48
C ARG A 172 0.52 -14.70 12.52
N GLN A 173 -0.57 -14.03 12.86
CA GLN A 173 -1.90 -14.65 12.86
C GLN A 173 -2.33 -15.02 11.43
N LEU A 174 -2.11 -14.16 10.47
CA LEU A 174 -2.39 -14.42 9.06
C LEU A 174 -1.55 -15.57 8.48
N ASN A 175 -0.30 -15.72 8.93
CA ASN A 175 0.62 -16.80 8.56
C ASN A 175 0.76 -17.03 7.04
N ARG A 176 0.99 -15.95 6.29
CA ARG A 176 1.17 -15.98 4.82
C ARG A 176 2.54 -15.43 4.44
N LYS A 177 3.33 -16.18 3.66
CA LYS A 177 4.68 -15.78 3.24
C LYS A 177 4.70 -14.58 2.28
N ASN A 178 3.64 -14.43 1.50
CA ASN A 178 3.48 -13.35 0.54
C ASN A 178 2.75 -12.12 1.14
N PHE A 179 2.68 -12.05 2.48
CA PHE A 179 2.14 -10.90 3.19
C PHE A 179 3.21 -10.37 4.14
N VAL A 180 3.68 -9.15 3.88
CA VAL A 180 4.83 -8.54 4.54
C VAL A 180 4.48 -7.13 5.04
N MET A 181 5.43 -6.41 5.63
CA MET A 181 5.20 -5.12 6.26
C MET A 181 5.82 -3.98 5.47
N MET A 182 5.14 -2.84 5.46
CA MET A 182 5.64 -1.55 5.00
C MET A 182 5.57 -0.51 6.12
N PRO A 183 6.64 -0.32 6.91
CA PRO A 183 6.75 0.84 7.80
C PRO A 183 6.69 2.15 7.03
N ASP A 184 5.97 3.14 7.56
CA ASP A 184 6.06 4.55 7.16
C ASP A 184 6.63 5.35 8.35
N VAL A 185 7.79 5.97 8.15
CA VAL A 185 8.51 6.70 9.22
C VAL A 185 7.67 7.84 9.79
N PHE A 186 6.82 8.48 8.98
CA PHE A 186 5.88 9.48 9.47
C PHE A 186 4.88 8.89 10.49
N HIS A 187 4.29 7.72 10.17
CA HIS A 187 3.37 7.04 11.08
C HIS A 187 4.08 6.52 12.33
N MET A 188 5.26 5.95 12.16
CA MET A 188 6.09 5.47 13.27
C MET A 188 6.47 6.58 14.25
N ASN A 189 6.73 7.79 13.77
CA ASN A 189 7.05 8.93 14.62
C ASN A 189 5.89 9.33 15.57
N ILE A 190 4.66 8.93 15.25
CA ILE A 190 3.47 9.15 16.05
C ILE A 190 3.20 7.98 17.01
N GLU A 191 3.46 6.73 16.55
CA GLU A 191 2.96 5.52 17.20
C GLU A 191 4.03 4.68 17.87
N ASP A 192 5.28 4.72 17.40
CA ASP A 192 6.34 3.90 17.94
C ASP A 192 7.20 4.70 18.93
N ASP A 193 7.47 4.17 20.12
CA ASP A 193 8.28 4.83 21.15
C ASP A 193 9.70 5.14 20.67
N LYS A 194 10.29 4.20 19.90
CA LYS A 194 11.64 4.31 19.34
C LYS A 194 11.71 3.66 17.98
N ILE A 195 11.74 4.48 16.94
CA ILE A 195 11.72 4.06 15.53
C ILE A 195 12.76 2.97 15.24
N GLY A 196 14.03 3.20 15.59
CA GLY A 196 15.12 2.27 15.31
C GLY A 196 14.97 0.91 16.01
N GLU A 197 14.55 0.90 17.28
CA GLU A 197 14.31 -0.35 18.03
C GLU A 197 13.10 -1.11 17.47
N SER A 198 12.04 -0.40 17.07
CA SER A 198 10.87 -0.98 16.45
C SER A 198 11.20 -1.64 15.11
N PHE A 199 12.00 -1.00 14.27
CA PHE A 199 12.54 -1.63 13.05
C PHE A 199 13.33 -2.91 13.34
N ILE A 200 14.24 -2.87 14.32
CA ILE A 200 15.09 -4.04 14.67
C ILE A 200 14.23 -5.22 15.13
N ARG A 201 13.22 -4.96 15.99
CA ARG A 201 12.31 -6.02 16.48
C ARG A 201 11.48 -6.67 15.37
N ASN A 202 11.08 -5.90 14.37
CA ASN A 202 10.13 -6.32 13.32
C ASN A 202 10.78 -6.56 11.95
N LYS A 203 12.12 -6.48 11.84
CA LYS A 203 12.88 -6.49 10.58
C LYS A 203 12.60 -7.67 9.65
N GLU A 204 12.22 -8.82 10.19
CA GLU A 204 11.94 -10.02 9.41
C GLU A 204 10.74 -9.89 8.47
N TYR A 205 9.81 -9.00 8.82
CA TYR A 205 8.60 -8.73 8.02
C TYR A 205 8.76 -7.53 7.09
N VAL A 206 9.74 -6.66 7.32
CA VAL A 206 9.91 -5.41 6.55
C VAL A 206 10.41 -5.72 5.14
N ARG A 207 9.66 -5.24 4.14
CA ARG A 207 10.01 -5.39 2.72
C ARG A 207 10.16 -4.05 1.99
N TYR A 208 9.37 -3.07 2.36
CA TYR A 208 9.29 -1.75 1.74
C TYR A 208 9.19 -0.70 2.85
N VAL A 209 9.65 0.53 2.61
CA VAL A 209 9.60 1.60 3.61
C VAL A 209 9.15 2.89 2.96
N HIS A 210 8.15 3.54 3.53
CA HIS A 210 7.83 4.92 3.21
C HIS A 210 8.66 5.88 4.05
N PHE A 211 9.19 6.89 3.40
CA PHE A 211 10.02 7.91 4.02
C PHE A 211 9.41 9.29 3.80
N ALA A 212 8.96 9.90 4.89
CA ALA A 212 8.49 11.28 4.92
C ALA A 212 8.95 11.95 6.20
N ASP A 213 9.08 13.27 6.20
CA ASP A 213 9.38 14.04 7.41
C ASP A 213 8.17 14.13 8.35
N THR A 214 8.38 14.66 9.56
CA THR A 214 7.35 14.82 10.60
C THR A 214 6.14 15.65 10.17
N ASN A 215 6.30 16.51 9.18
CA ASN A 215 5.23 17.28 8.54
C ASN A 215 4.63 16.61 7.29
N ARG A 216 5.04 15.36 7.01
CA ARG A 216 4.66 14.55 5.85
C ARG A 216 5.10 15.11 4.48
N HIS A 217 6.07 16.00 4.46
CA HIS A 217 6.75 16.40 3.25
C HIS A 217 7.94 15.48 2.96
N ALA A 218 8.56 15.65 1.79
CA ALA A 218 9.82 14.95 1.47
C ALA A 218 10.90 15.34 2.51
N PRO A 219 11.68 14.35 3.00
CA PRO A 219 12.76 14.60 3.96
C PRO A 219 13.91 15.39 3.36
#